data_3531c7582d3beaee8817dce3f4c04600
#
_entry.id   3531c7582d3beaee8817dce3f4c04600
#
_cell.length_a   1.000
_cell.length_b   1.000
_cell.length_c   1.000
_cell.angle_alpha   90.00
_cell.angle_beta   90.00
_cell.angle_gamma   90.00
#
_symmetry.space_group_name_H-M   'P 1'
#
loop_
_entity.id
_entity.type
_entity.pdbx_description
1 polymer ?
#
loop_
_entity_poly.entity_id
_entity_poly.type
_entity_poly.pdbx_seq_one_letter_code
_entity_poly.pdbx_strand_id
1 'polypeptide(L)'
;MTTRDELKSRGEEIQHRIDAMGSDADTAPGYQRMVSEALYGGLWARDGLPLTDRYICVLTGLMLNKNEAQLRRHIRGALKVGLSAREILEVFVQAGLYGGFPTAENAMSIAHEVFAAEGAEFDVEEDGNETLEEFMSMGQDLLANLHGERGTKGYADPANKTTGPLYT
;
A
#
# COMPACT_ATOMS: atom_id res chain seq x y z
N MET A 1 0.65 -27.55 -18.73
CA MET A 1 1.71 -26.50 -18.86
C MET A 1 1.01 -25.27 -19.42
N THR A 2 1.02 -24.16 -18.72
CA THR A 2 0.32 -22.93 -19.14
C THR A 2 0.99 -22.37 -20.39
N THR A 3 0.21 -22.06 -21.42
CA THR A 3 0.71 -21.50 -22.66
C THR A 3 0.89 -19.98 -22.56
N ARG A 4 1.64 -19.37 -23.49
CA ARG A 4 1.78 -17.90 -23.55
C ARG A 4 0.46 -17.20 -23.84
N ASP A 5 -0.40 -17.81 -24.64
CA ASP A 5 -1.70 -17.22 -24.99
C ASP A 5 -2.65 -17.28 -23.79
N GLU A 6 -2.61 -18.33 -22.97
CA GLU A 6 -3.33 -18.40 -21.70
C GLU A 6 -2.84 -17.34 -20.70
N LEU A 7 -1.53 -17.13 -20.58
CA LEU A 7 -0.98 -16.05 -19.75
C LEU A 7 -1.42 -14.68 -20.22
N LYS A 8 -1.41 -14.44 -21.54
CA LYS A 8 -1.86 -13.18 -22.14
C LYS A 8 -3.34 -12.93 -21.82
N SER A 9 -4.21 -13.91 -22.06
CA SER A 9 -5.66 -13.76 -21.79
C SER A 9 -5.94 -13.48 -20.31
N ARG A 10 -5.30 -14.19 -19.40
CA ARG A 10 -5.40 -13.94 -17.94
C ARG A 10 -4.88 -12.55 -17.57
N GLY A 11 -3.80 -12.11 -18.20
CA GLY A 11 -3.23 -10.79 -17.99
C GLY A 11 -4.14 -9.67 -18.45
N GLU A 12 -4.75 -9.82 -19.61
CA GLU A 12 -5.72 -8.87 -20.15
C GLU A 12 -6.97 -8.77 -19.27
N GLU A 13 -7.46 -9.89 -18.73
CA GLU A 13 -8.57 -9.91 -17.77
C GLU A 13 -8.23 -9.11 -16.49
N ILE A 14 -7.06 -9.33 -15.91
CA ILE A 14 -6.60 -8.58 -14.73
C ILE A 14 -6.47 -7.09 -15.08
N GLN A 15 -5.84 -6.75 -16.21
CA GLN A 15 -5.67 -5.36 -16.64
C GLN A 15 -7.02 -4.64 -16.78
N HIS A 16 -8.04 -5.32 -17.29
CA HIS A 16 -9.41 -4.78 -17.35
C HIS A 16 -9.99 -4.53 -15.95
N ARG A 17 -9.83 -5.48 -15.04
CA ARG A 17 -10.37 -5.35 -13.67
C ARG A 17 -9.78 -4.18 -12.90
N ILE A 18 -8.51 -3.86 -13.13
CA ILE A 18 -7.77 -2.83 -12.39
C ILE A 18 -7.55 -1.53 -13.20
N ASP A 19 -8.16 -1.44 -14.38
CA ASP A 19 -7.98 -0.30 -15.30
C ASP A 19 -6.50 0.01 -15.64
N ALA A 20 -5.72 -1.05 -15.73
CA ALA A 20 -4.29 -0.97 -16.05
C ALA A 20 -4.01 -1.22 -17.54
N MET A 21 -4.98 -0.99 -18.41
CA MET A 21 -4.76 -1.03 -19.85
C MET A 21 -3.64 -0.07 -20.22
N GLY A 22 -2.66 -0.58 -20.93
CA GLY A 22 -1.43 0.13 -21.23
C GLY A 22 -1.66 1.52 -21.82
N SER A 23 -0.76 2.45 -21.53
CA SER A 23 -0.71 3.68 -22.33
C SER A 23 -0.38 3.28 -23.78
N ASP A 24 -1.02 3.92 -24.75
CA ASP A 24 -0.71 3.78 -26.18
C ASP A 24 0.70 4.22 -26.56
N ALA A 25 1.53 4.61 -25.58
CA ALA A 25 2.94 4.86 -25.75
C ALA A 25 3.61 3.52 -26.04
N ASP A 26 3.70 3.21 -27.31
CA ASP A 26 4.44 2.05 -27.82
C ASP A 26 5.93 2.28 -27.58
N THR A 27 6.36 1.92 -26.39
CA THR A 27 7.71 2.20 -25.91
C THR A 27 8.75 1.31 -26.58
N ALA A 28 8.40 0.06 -26.87
CA ALA A 28 9.23 -0.89 -27.61
C ALA A 28 8.39 -2.01 -28.22
N PRO A 29 8.75 -2.54 -29.40
CA PRO A 29 8.05 -3.68 -29.99
C PRO A 29 7.96 -4.88 -29.03
N GLY A 30 6.76 -5.38 -28.78
CA GLY A 30 6.51 -6.52 -27.90
C GLY A 30 6.51 -6.23 -26.41
N TYR A 31 6.80 -5.01 -25.96
CA TYR A 31 6.81 -4.65 -24.54
C TYR A 31 5.44 -4.87 -23.89
N GLN A 32 4.36 -4.38 -24.50
CA GLN A 32 2.99 -4.53 -23.96
C GLN A 32 2.59 -6.01 -23.84
N ARG A 33 2.96 -6.83 -24.82
CA ARG A 33 2.73 -8.27 -24.75
C ARG A 33 3.47 -8.89 -23.57
N MET A 34 4.72 -8.53 -23.37
CA MET A 34 5.54 -9.02 -22.23
C MET A 34 4.90 -8.60 -20.89
N VAL A 35 4.41 -7.36 -20.79
CA VAL A 35 3.72 -6.87 -19.59
C VAL A 35 2.45 -7.66 -19.33
N SER A 36 1.61 -7.89 -20.34
CA SER A 36 0.38 -8.67 -20.18
C SER A 36 0.68 -10.12 -19.79
N GLU A 37 1.63 -10.78 -20.44
CA GLU A 37 1.97 -12.18 -20.18
C GLU A 37 2.68 -12.37 -18.83
N ALA A 38 3.76 -11.65 -18.58
CA ALA A 38 4.62 -11.89 -17.43
C ALA A 38 4.14 -11.19 -16.17
N LEU A 39 3.81 -9.88 -16.25
CA LEU A 39 3.40 -9.12 -15.07
C LEU A 39 1.96 -9.48 -14.69
N TYR A 40 1.00 -9.23 -15.56
CA TYR A 40 -0.39 -9.42 -15.19
C TYR A 40 -0.82 -10.88 -15.22
N GLY A 41 -0.53 -11.62 -16.27
CA GLY A 41 -0.88 -13.05 -16.39
C GLY A 41 -0.06 -13.98 -15.51
N GLY A 42 1.23 -13.68 -15.35
CA GLY A 42 2.14 -14.52 -14.58
C GLY A 42 2.21 -14.19 -13.09
N LEU A 43 2.11 -12.90 -12.71
CA LEU A 43 2.26 -12.47 -11.33
C LEU A 43 0.93 -12.03 -10.71
N TRP A 44 0.24 -11.05 -11.30
CA TRP A 44 -0.97 -10.49 -10.72
C TRP A 44 -2.15 -11.45 -10.70
N ALA A 45 -2.24 -12.37 -11.65
CA ALA A 45 -3.27 -13.40 -11.74
C ALA A 45 -3.04 -14.62 -10.81
N ARG A 46 -2.05 -14.59 -9.93
CA ARG A 46 -1.81 -15.68 -8.97
C ARG A 46 -2.80 -15.64 -7.81
N ASP A 47 -3.33 -16.79 -7.43
CA ASP A 47 -4.34 -16.92 -6.36
C ASP A 47 -3.79 -16.71 -4.93
N GLY A 48 -2.46 -16.72 -4.76
CA GLY A 48 -1.81 -16.70 -3.44
C GLY A 48 -1.90 -15.38 -2.66
N LEU A 49 -2.40 -14.29 -3.28
CA LEU A 49 -2.56 -12.99 -2.64
C LEU A 49 -3.73 -12.23 -3.28
N PRO A 50 -4.69 -11.71 -2.50
CA PRO A 50 -5.77 -10.87 -3.01
C PRO A 50 -5.27 -9.64 -3.76
N LEU A 51 -6.07 -9.09 -4.67
CA LEU A 51 -5.69 -7.89 -5.42
C LEU A 51 -5.52 -6.66 -4.52
N THR A 52 -6.32 -6.53 -3.48
CA THR A 52 -6.19 -5.46 -2.48
C THR A 52 -4.81 -5.48 -1.81
N ASP A 53 -4.37 -6.64 -1.36
CA ASP A 53 -3.07 -6.80 -0.70
C ASP A 53 -1.90 -6.58 -1.66
N ARG A 54 -2.07 -6.98 -2.96
CA ARG A 54 -1.09 -6.64 -4.00
C ARG A 54 -0.98 -5.14 -4.18
N TYR A 55 -2.11 -4.41 -4.12
CA TYR A 55 -2.09 -2.95 -4.21
C TYR A 55 -1.41 -2.30 -3.01
N ILE A 56 -1.62 -2.80 -1.80
CA ILE A 56 -0.89 -2.33 -0.61
C ILE A 56 0.63 -2.43 -0.83
N CYS A 57 1.11 -3.58 -1.31
CA CYS A 57 2.53 -3.78 -1.63
C CYS A 57 3.02 -2.83 -2.74
N VAL A 58 2.24 -2.66 -3.79
CA VAL A 58 2.60 -1.82 -4.95
C VAL A 58 2.63 -0.34 -4.56
N LEU A 59 1.60 0.15 -3.85
CA LEU A 59 1.53 1.54 -3.39
C LEU A 59 2.71 1.87 -2.48
N THR A 60 3.04 0.99 -1.53
CA THR A 60 4.23 1.11 -0.68
C THR A 60 5.50 1.19 -1.53
N GLY A 61 5.69 0.27 -2.46
CA GLY A 61 6.87 0.25 -3.34
C GLY A 61 7.00 1.50 -4.21
N LEU A 62 5.89 1.97 -4.80
CA LEU A 62 5.88 3.17 -5.66
C LEU A 62 6.15 4.44 -4.87
N MET A 63 5.58 4.58 -3.67
CA MET A 63 5.85 5.68 -2.76
C MET A 63 7.34 5.74 -2.39
N LEU A 64 7.90 4.63 -1.89
CA LEU A 64 9.30 4.56 -1.47
C LEU A 64 10.28 4.83 -2.62
N ASN A 65 9.94 4.41 -3.85
CA ASN A 65 10.71 4.70 -5.05
C ASN A 65 10.41 6.07 -5.66
N LYS A 66 9.52 6.87 -5.08
CA LYS A 66 9.13 8.21 -5.55
C LYS A 66 8.66 8.21 -7.01
N ASN A 67 7.97 7.16 -7.42
CA ASN A 67 7.45 7.01 -8.78
C ASN A 67 6.02 7.58 -8.86
N GLU A 68 5.92 8.90 -8.86
CA GLU A 68 4.66 9.64 -8.75
C GLU A 68 3.67 9.31 -9.88
N ALA A 69 4.14 9.20 -11.12
CA ALA A 69 3.28 8.92 -12.27
C ALA A 69 2.60 7.54 -12.13
N GLN A 70 3.36 6.53 -11.72
CA GLN A 70 2.81 5.19 -11.49
C GLN A 70 1.98 5.14 -10.20
N LEU A 71 2.38 5.87 -9.16
CA LEU A 71 1.63 5.96 -7.91
C LEU A 71 0.21 6.48 -8.18
N ARG A 72 0.07 7.58 -8.92
CA ARG A 72 -1.22 8.15 -9.35
C ARG A 72 -2.11 7.12 -10.05
N ARG A 73 -1.53 6.37 -10.97
CA ARG A 73 -2.25 5.31 -11.72
C ARG A 73 -2.71 4.18 -10.79
N HIS A 74 -1.82 3.74 -9.90
CA HIS A 74 -2.11 2.60 -9.03
C HIS A 74 -3.05 2.95 -7.88
N ILE A 75 -3.15 4.21 -7.46
CA ILE A 75 -4.19 4.67 -6.54
C ILE A 75 -5.58 4.50 -7.16
N ARG A 76 -5.77 4.86 -8.45
CA ARG A 76 -7.04 4.60 -9.15
C ARG A 76 -7.37 3.11 -9.18
N GLY A 77 -6.40 2.28 -9.53
CA GLY A 77 -6.58 0.83 -9.57
C GLY A 77 -6.92 0.25 -8.19
N ALA A 78 -6.32 0.78 -7.13
CA ALA A 78 -6.59 0.39 -5.75
C ALA A 78 -8.04 0.68 -5.34
N LEU A 79 -8.56 1.86 -5.67
CA LEU A 79 -9.97 2.21 -5.48
C LEU A 79 -10.89 1.25 -6.24
N LYS A 80 -10.56 0.92 -7.49
CA LYS A 80 -11.37 0.00 -8.32
C LYS A 80 -11.44 -1.42 -7.79
N VAL A 81 -10.41 -1.91 -7.13
CA VAL A 81 -10.43 -3.24 -6.52
C VAL A 81 -11.05 -3.25 -5.12
N GLY A 82 -11.47 -2.09 -4.61
CA GLY A 82 -12.24 -1.96 -3.38
C GLY A 82 -11.45 -1.51 -2.16
N LEU A 83 -10.21 -1.04 -2.31
CA LEU A 83 -9.57 -0.29 -1.23
C LEU A 83 -10.25 1.06 -1.07
N SER A 84 -10.60 1.41 0.15
CA SER A 84 -11.11 2.73 0.49
C SER A 84 -10.01 3.79 0.44
N ALA A 85 -10.41 5.05 0.30
CA ALA A 85 -9.46 6.17 0.37
C ALA A 85 -8.71 6.19 1.71
N ARG A 86 -9.39 5.86 2.82
CA ARG A 86 -8.76 5.78 4.15
C ARG A 86 -7.70 4.68 4.21
N GLU A 87 -7.98 3.47 3.73
CA GLU A 87 -6.99 2.39 3.70
C GLU A 87 -5.75 2.76 2.87
N ILE A 88 -5.94 3.46 1.75
CA ILE A 88 -4.82 3.95 0.91
C ILE A 88 -3.96 4.95 1.68
N LEU A 89 -4.56 5.88 2.42
CA LEU A 89 -3.82 6.84 3.26
C LEU A 89 -3.06 6.12 4.37
N GLU A 90 -3.68 5.14 5.05
CA GLU A 90 -3.02 4.34 6.08
C GLU A 90 -1.78 3.57 5.56
N VAL A 91 -1.82 3.11 4.31
CA VAL A 91 -0.63 2.52 3.67
C VAL A 91 0.52 3.53 3.62
N PHE A 92 0.24 4.80 3.30
CA PHE A 92 1.27 5.84 3.23
C PHE A 92 1.75 6.27 4.61
N VAL A 93 0.86 6.34 5.61
CA VAL A 93 1.23 6.58 7.01
C VAL A 93 2.20 5.49 7.48
N GLN A 94 1.82 4.23 7.33
CA GLN A 94 2.65 3.09 7.73
C GLN A 94 3.99 3.06 7.00
N ALA A 95 4.00 3.28 5.68
CA ALA A 95 5.20 3.29 4.87
C ALA A 95 6.11 4.49 5.17
N GLY A 96 5.55 5.60 5.68
CA GLY A 96 6.26 6.80 6.07
C GLY A 96 7.29 6.57 7.18
N LEU A 97 7.05 5.59 8.05
CA LEU A 97 8.02 5.18 9.07
C LEU A 97 9.33 4.64 8.47
N TYR A 98 9.29 4.10 7.27
CA TYR A 98 10.43 3.51 6.56
C TYR A 98 10.99 4.43 5.47
N GLY A 99 10.14 5.23 4.83
CA GLY A 99 10.48 6.11 3.71
C GLY A 99 10.71 7.56 4.07
N GLY A 100 10.37 7.94 5.31
CA GLY A 100 10.37 9.31 5.82
C GLY A 100 9.06 10.05 5.54
N PHE A 101 8.66 10.88 6.49
CA PHE A 101 7.41 11.63 6.45
C PHE A 101 7.26 12.53 5.20
N PRO A 102 8.28 13.25 4.72
CA PRO A 102 8.13 14.04 3.49
C PRO A 102 7.76 13.19 2.26
N THR A 103 8.22 11.94 2.20
CA THR A 103 7.85 11.01 1.12
C THR A 103 6.39 10.58 1.25
N ALA A 104 5.92 10.36 2.47
CA ALA A 104 4.51 10.05 2.75
C ALA A 104 3.60 11.24 2.43
N GLU A 105 3.96 12.45 2.83
CA GLU A 105 3.21 13.68 2.53
C GLU A 105 3.03 13.89 1.02
N ASN A 106 4.08 13.70 0.23
CA ASN A 106 3.98 13.75 -1.23
C ASN A 106 3.02 12.70 -1.79
N ALA A 107 3.08 11.47 -1.28
CA ALA A 107 2.18 10.41 -1.71
C ALA A 107 0.72 10.70 -1.34
N MET A 108 0.46 11.24 -0.15
CA MET A 108 -0.87 11.66 0.29
C MET A 108 -1.41 12.82 -0.55
N SER A 109 -0.56 13.80 -0.91
CA SER A 109 -0.94 14.87 -1.82
C SER A 109 -1.41 14.34 -3.19
N ILE A 110 -0.68 13.39 -3.75
CA ILE A 110 -1.08 12.71 -4.98
C ILE A 110 -2.39 11.94 -4.80
N ALA A 111 -2.57 11.27 -3.65
CA ALA A 111 -3.79 10.54 -3.35
C ALA A 111 -5.01 11.45 -3.31
N HIS A 112 -4.92 12.59 -2.63
CA HIS A 112 -5.99 13.58 -2.56
C HIS A 112 -6.41 14.09 -3.94
N GLU A 113 -5.46 14.35 -4.83
CA GLU A 113 -5.76 14.74 -6.21
C GLU A 113 -6.52 13.64 -6.96
N VAL A 114 -6.12 12.37 -6.77
CA VAL A 114 -6.80 11.23 -7.38
C VAL A 114 -8.19 11.03 -6.77
N PHE A 115 -8.34 11.12 -5.46
CA PHE A 115 -9.63 10.97 -4.77
C PHE A 115 -10.63 12.02 -5.26
N ALA A 116 -10.19 13.27 -5.36
CA ALA A 116 -11.04 14.34 -5.91
C ALA A 116 -11.47 14.07 -7.36
N ALA A 117 -10.57 13.52 -8.18
CA ALA A 117 -10.88 13.19 -9.57
C ALA A 117 -11.82 11.98 -9.74
N GLU A 118 -11.71 10.99 -8.84
CA GLU A 118 -12.51 9.76 -8.87
C GLU A 118 -13.78 9.85 -8.00
N GLY A 119 -14.00 10.97 -7.28
CA GLY A 119 -15.12 11.14 -6.36
C GLY A 119 -15.07 10.22 -5.14
N ALA A 120 -13.88 9.83 -4.73
CA ALA A 120 -13.68 9.01 -3.53
C ALA A 120 -13.66 9.90 -2.29
N GLU A 121 -14.62 9.67 -1.40
CA GLU A 121 -14.74 10.39 -0.13
C GLU A 121 -14.11 9.58 0.99
N PHE A 122 -13.62 10.27 2.00
CA PHE A 122 -13.19 9.67 3.27
C PHE A 122 -13.49 10.65 4.41
N ASP A 123 -13.88 10.09 5.54
CA ASP A 123 -14.11 10.87 6.75
C ASP A 123 -12.74 11.26 7.33
N VAL A 124 -12.57 12.56 7.54
CA VAL A 124 -11.47 13.07 8.35
C VAL A 124 -11.93 12.99 9.80
N GLU A 125 -11.79 11.80 10.39
CA GLU A 125 -11.86 11.71 11.84
C GLU A 125 -10.65 12.46 12.40
N GLU A 126 -10.90 13.43 13.25
CA GLU A 126 -9.84 14.01 14.07
C GLU A 126 -9.36 12.92 15.00
N ASP A 127 -8.20 12.34 14.72
CA ASP A 127 -7.54 11.41 15.62
C ASP A 127 -7.27 12.14 16.93
N GLY A 128 -7.82 11.63 17.96
CA GLY A 128 -7.25 11.53 19.27
C GLY A 128 -7.18 12.78 20.10
N ASN A 129 -8.06 12.76 21.07
CA ASN A 129 -7.85 13.48 22.33
C ASN A 129 -7.21 12.56 23.38
N GLU A 130 -6.58 11.45 22.96
CA GLU A 130 -5.94 10.53 23.87
C GLU A 130 -4.75 11.20 24.56
N THR A 131 -4.67 10.99 25.85
CA THR A 131 -3.52 11.40 26.64
C THR A 131 -2.29 10.56 26.31
N LEU A 132 -1.10 11.05 26.63
CA LEU A 132 0.13 10.27 26.48
C LEU A 132 0.05 8.93 27.23
N GLU A 133 -0.59 8.88 28.39
CA GLU A 133 -0.76 7.66 29.19
C GLU A 133 -1.65 6.64 28.47
N GLU A 134 -2.73 7.08 27.81
CA GLU A 134 -3.60 6.23 27.02
C GLU A 134 -2.86 5.67 25.80
N PHE A 135 -2.10 6.50 25.07
CA PHE A 135 -1.24 6.04 23.98
C PHE A 135 -0.21 5.00 24.42
N MET A 136 0.43 5.25 25.55
CA MET A 136 1.40 4.30 26.13
C MET A 136 0.73 2.95 26.47
N SER A 137 -0.45 3.00 27.08
CA SER A 137 -1.22 1.79 27.42
C SER A 137 -1.62 1.02 26.16
N MET A 138 -2.16 1.69 25.15
CA MET A 138 -2.53 1.08 23.86
C MET A 138 -1.32 0.45 23.17
N GLY A 139 -0.17 1.14 23.17
CA GLY A 139 1.07 0.61 22.59
C GLY A 139 1.59 -0.64 23.32
N GLN A 140 1.52 -0.67 24.66
CA GLN A 140 1.90 -1.84 25.45
C GLN A 140 0.96 -3.03 25.21
N ASP A 141 -0.34 -2.79 25.15
CA ASP A 141 -1.34 -3.82 24.86
C ASP A 141 -1.14 -4.41 23.45
N LEU A 142 -0.87 -3.56 22.47
CA LEU A 142 -0.55 -4.00 21.11
C LEU A 142 0.71 -4.85 21.07
N LEU A 143 1.78 -4.42 21.73
CA LEU A 143 3.03 -5.18 21.82
C LEU A 143 2.85 -6.52 22.53
N ALA A 144 2.06 -6.56 23.59
CA ALA A 144 1.73 -7.80 24.29
C ALA A 144 0.96 -8.76 23.37
N ASN A 145 0.01 -8.25 22.60
CA ASN A 145 -0.77 -9.05 21.66
C ASN A 145 0.06 -9.57 20.48
N LEU A 146 0.98 -8.78 19.95
CA LEU A 146 1.82 -9.16 18.81
C LEU A 146 2.99 -10.07 19.21
N HIS A 147 3.60 -9.83 20.34
CA HIS A 147 4.87 -10.45 20.71
C HIS A 147 4.85 -11.22 22.05
N GLY A 148 3.71 -11.22 22.76
CA GLY A 148 3.58 -11.84 24.08
C GLY A 148 4.62 -11.27 25.07
N GLU A 149 5.16 -12.13 25.94
CA GLU A 149 6.14 -11.70 26.94
C GLU A 149 7.42 -11.10 26.36
N ARG A 150 7.80 -11.40 25.11
CA ARG A 150 8.96 -10.80 24.46
C ARG A 150 8.77 -9.31 24.20
N GLY A 151 7.56 -8.86 23.90
CA GLY A 151 7.24 -7.46 23.73
C GLY A 151 7.35 -6.68 25.04
N THR A 152 6.86 -7.25 26.13
CA THR A 152 6.80 -6.57 27.44
C THR A 152 8.10 -6.63 28.24
N LYS A 153 8.92 -7.67 28.05
CA LYS A 153 10.21 -7.87 28.77
C LYS A 153 11.46 -7.61 27.92
N GLY A 154 11.28 -7.27 26.65
CA GLY A 154 12.38 -7.02 25.70
C GLY A 154 12.67 -5.54 25.48
N TYR A 155 12.76 -5.15 24.23
CA TYR A 155 13.10 -3.77 23.84
C TYR A 155 12.02 -2.73 24.20
N ALA A 156 10.79 -3.16 24.43
CA ALA A 156 9.67 -2.29 24.84
C ALA A 156 9.46 -2.24 26.37
N ASP A 157 10.36 -2.81 27.16
CA ASP A 157 10.33 -2.70 28.62
C ASP A 157 10.47 -1.22 29.03
N PRO A 158 9.51 -0.64 29.79
CA PRO A 158 9.59 0.73 30.27
C PRO A 158 10.84 1.02 31.10
N ALA A 159 11.47 -0.01 31.69
CA ALA A 159 12.75 0.10 32.39
C ALA A 159 13.94 0.24 31.43
N ASN A 160 13.76 -0.06 30.13
CA ASN A 160 14.81 0.07 29.12
C ASN A 160 14.89 1.51 28.61
N LYS A 161 15.74 2.31 29.22
CA LYS A 161 15.93 3.73 28.90
C LYS A 161 16.41 4.00 27.47
N THR A 162 16.84 2.97 26.73
CA THR A 162 17.37 3.12 25.37
C THR A 162 16.26 3.18 24.33
N THR A 163 15.16 2.50 24.55
CA THR A 163 14.06 2.39 23.59
C THR A 163 12.73 2.91 24.11
N GLY A 164 12.58 3.05 25.43
CA GLY A 164 11.33 3.50 26.06
C GLY A 164 10.71 4.76 25.45
N PRO A 165 11.44 5.85 25.24
CA PRO A 165 10.87 7.10 24.73
C PRO A 165 10.44 7.08 23.25
N LEU A 166 10.83 6.07 22.49
CA LEU A 166 10.50 5.95 21.06
C LEU A 166 9.23 5.13 20.81
N TYR A 167 8.77 4.38 21.81
CA TYR A 167 7.65 3.45 21.69
C TYR A 167 6.58 3.65 22.79
N THR A 168 6.74 4.71 23.56
CA THR A 168 5.76 5.15 24.57
C THR A 168 5.21 6.50 24.25
#